data_37b9471678854a3fff3c553458539109
#
_entry.id   37b9471678854a3fff3c553458539109
#
_cell.length_a   1.000
_cell.length_b   1.000
_cell.length_c   1.000
_cell.angle_alpha   90.00
_cell.angle_beta   90.00
_cell.angle_gamma   90.00
#
_symmetry.space_group_name_H-M   'P 1'
#
loop_
_entity.id
_entity.type
_entity.pdbx_description
1 polymer ?
#
loop_
_entity_poly.entity_id
_entity_poly.type
_entity_poly.pdbx_seq_one_letter_code
_entity_poly.pdbx_strand_id
1 'polypeptide(L)'
;NHPLCRLVIKENQFVSADPEFVIANQKLSMVVIEDKHIKNVWKPSGFGETQIAVQIVACGSENIRATSEDDFSDQTLFAMRVISTYVTFYKAFIPGKYWAELYYGLPKETSVNVQRWPGQNGKKRGLDLVEADGRREVLGALTKIRQFLLRNERTIQNVTMNDNTDSGKEKSSS
;
A
#
# COMPACT_ATOMS: atom_id res chain seq x y z
N ASN A 1 6.16 -4.65 17.93
CA ASN A 1 5.43 -5.71 17.24
C ASN A 1 5.47 -5.40 15.75
N HIS A 2 6.16 -6.23 14.97
CA HIS A 2 6.10 -6.17 13.51
C HIS A 2 4.75 -6.74 13.09
N PRO A 3 3.94 -6.02 12.31
CA PRO A 3 2.70 -6.58 11.79
C PRO A 3 3.01 -7.60 10.69
N LEU A 4 2.68 -8.84 10.94
CA LEU A 4 2.77 -9.89 9.93
C LEU A 4 1.62 -9.72 8.93
N CYS A 5 1.91 -9.29 7.71
CA CYS A 5 0.94 -9.21 6.64
C CYS A 5 0.83 -10.57 5.92
N ARG A 6 -0.39 -11.06 5.72
CA ARG A 6 -0.64 -12.36 5.09
C ARG A 6 -1.53 -12.21 3.86
N LEU A 7 -1.10 -12.79 2.76
CA LEU A 7 -1.97 -13.00 1.61
C LEU A 7 -2.74 -14.31 1.81
N VAL A 8 -4.05 -14.20 1.93
CA VAL A 8 -4.97 -15.33 2.09
C VAL A 8 -5.85 -15.41 0.85
N ILE A 9 -5.94 -16.60 0.24
CA ILE A 9 -6.78 -16.89 -0.91
C ILE A 9 -7.58 -18.14 -0.58
N LYS A 10 -8.92 -18.08 -0.68
CA LYS A 10 -9.80 -19.21 -0.34
C LYS A 10 -9.47 -19.80 1.04
N GLU A 11 -9.36 -18.95 2.06
CA GLU A 11 -9.04 -19.34 3.44
C GLU A 11 -7.64 -19.97 3.62
N ASN A 12 -6.88 -20.16 2.55
CA ASN A 12 -5.51 -20.68 2.62
C ASN A 12 -4.48 -19.53 2.60
N GLN A 13 -3.52 -19.61 3.50
CA GLN A 13 -2.40 -18.68 3.50
C GLN A 13 -1.39 -19.07 2.40
N PHE A 14 -1.14 -18.15 1.46
CA PHE A 14 -0.19 -18.37 0.37
C PHE A 14 1.16 -17.70 0.62
N VAL A 15 1.15 -16.48 1.14
CA VAL A 15 2.36 -15.70 1.37
C VAL A 15 2.24 -14.95 2.68
N SER A 16 3.33 -14.88 3.42
CA SER A 16 3.52 -13.94 4.53
C SER A 16 4.53 -12.87 4.13
N ALA A 17 4.25 -11.63 4.50
CA ALA A 17 5.17 -10.52 4.38
C ALA A 17 5.46 -9.97 5.77
N ASP A 18 6.72 -9.78 6.08
CA ASP A 18 7.21 -9.20 7.32
C ASP A 18 7.91 -7.87 6.99
N PRO A 19 7.14 -6.77 6.86
CA PRO A 19 7.73 -5.48 6.58
C PRO A 19 8.47 -4.95 7.82
N GLU A 20 9.60 -4.30 7.63
CA GLU A 20 10.37 -3.69 8.72
C GLU A 20 9.54 -2.64 9.48
N PHE A 21 8.76 -1.83 8.74
CA PHE A 21 7.87 -0.83 9.31
C PHE A 21 6.59 -0.73 8.50
N VAL A 22 5.50 -0.41 9.19
CA VAL A 22 4.24 -0.02 8.53
C VAL A 22 3.75 1.31 9.09
N ILE A 23 3.14 2.10 8.22
CA ILE A 23 2.39 3.29 8.61
C ILE A 23 0.92 2.93 8.46
N ALA A 24 0.21 2.96 9.57
CA ALA A 24 -1.21 2.65 9.62
C ALA A 24 -1.96 3.77 10.37
N ASN A 25 -3.13 4.11 9.87
CA ASN A 25 -4.15 4.81 10.61
C ASN A 25 -5.47 4.09 10.29
N GLN A 26 -5.96 3.29 11.22
CA GLN A 26 -7.05 2.30 11.07
C GLN A 26 -6.75 1.20 10.01
N LYS A 27 -6.25 1.55 8.83
CA LYS A 27 -5.80 0.63 7.77
C LYS A 27 -4.31 0.82 7.48
N LEU A 28 -3.64 -0.25 7.07
CA LEU A 28 -2.25 -0.21 6.61
C LEU A 28 -2.18 0.60 5.31
N SER A 29 -1.42 1.67 5.31
CA SER A 29 -1.36 2.60 4.17
C SER A 29 0.00 2.63 3.50
N MET A 30 1.05 2.33 4.24
CA MET A 30 2.41 2.30 3.71
C MET A 30 3.25 1.20 4.37
N VAL A 31 4.04 0.55 3.57
CA VAL A 31 4.99 -0.51 3.95
C VAL A 31 6.40 -0.03 3.71
N VAL A 32 7.29 -0.23 4.66
CA VAL A 32 8.71 0.03 4.51
C VAL A 32 9.48 -1.28 4.50
N ILE A 33 10.29 -1.46 3.48
CA ILE A 33 11.06 -2.67 3.22
C ILE A 33 12.54 -2.30 3.20
N GLU A 34 13.30 -2.83 4.13
CA GLU A 34 14.75 -2.74 4.11
C GLU A 34 15.33 -3.97 3.39
N ASP A 35 16.13 -3.71 2.35
CA ASP A 35 16.88 -4.77 1.68
C ASP A 35 18.35 -4.68 2.10
N LYS A 36 18.77 -5.59 2.96
CA LYS A 36 20.13 -5.61 3.52
C LYS A 36 21.21 -6.02 2.50
N HIS A 37 20.80 -6.47 1.30
CA HIS A 37 21.73 -6.96 0.30
C HIS A 37 22.14 -5.84 -0.67
N ILE A 38 23.27 -5.20 -0.41
CA ILE A 38 23.84 -4.14 -1.28
C ILE A 38 24.04 -4.61 -2.73
N LYS A 39 24.20 -5.93 -2.96
CA LYS A 39 24.28 -6.53 -4.29
C LYS A 39 23.03 -6.27 -5.14
N ASN A 40 21.87 -6.08 -4.51
CA ASN A 40 20.61 -5.82 -5.18
C ASN A 40 20.49 -4.41 -5.75
N VAL A 41 21.37 -3.49 -5.34
CA VAL A 41 21.49 -2.13 -5.94
C VAL A 41 21.97 -2.21 -7.40
N TRP A 42 22.87 -3.15 -7.69
CA TRP A 42 23.58 -3.21 -8.97
C TRP A 42 22.92 -4.11 -10.02
N LYS A 43 22.13 -5.06 -9.57
CA LYS A 43 21.34 -5.93 -10.43
C LYS A 43 19.85 -5.63 -10.18
N PRO A 44 19.19 -4.87 -11.06
CA PRO A 44 17.75 -4.82 -11.06
C PRO A 44 17.25 -6.19 -11.56
N SER A 45 17.34 -7.21 -10.70
CA SER A 45 16.61 -8.43 -10.91
C SER A 45 15.14 -8.10 -10.65
N GLY A 46 14.25 -8.39 -11.59
CA GLY A 46 12.81 -8.19 -11.39
C GLY A 46 12.26 -8.87 -10.13
N PHE A 47 13.04 -9.75 -9.52
CA PHE A 47 12.73 -10.45 -8.27
C PHE A 47 12.47 -9.49 -7.09
N GLY A 48 13.28 -8.45 -6.92
CA GLY A 48 13.06 -7.48 -5.84
C GLY A 48 11.78 -6.65 -6.01
N GLU A 49 11.40 -6.32 -7.24
CA GLU A 49 10.16 -5.60 -7.54
C GLU A 49 8.93 -6.51 -7.41
N THR A 50 9.05 -7.77 -7.80
CA THR A 50 8.01 -8.78 -7.56
C THR A 50 7.75 -8.97 -6.07
N GLN A 51 8.79 -9.02 -5.25
CA GLN A 51 8.66 -9.12 -3.80
C GLN A 51 7.89 -7.94 -3.23
N ILE A 52 8.18 -6.71 -3.67
CA ILE A 52 7.46 -5.51 -3.24
C ILE A 52 5.98 -5.57 -3.62
N ALA A 53 5.67 -5.99 -4.86
CA ALA A 53 4.30 -6.14 -5.31
C ALA A 53 3.53 -7.14 -4.44
N VAL A 54 4.13 -8.29 -4.12
CA VAL A 54 3.54 -9.30 -3.23
C VAL A 54 3.32 -8.75 -1.82
N GLN A 55 4.26 -7.99 -1.28
CA GLN A 55 4.13 -7.37 0.04
C GLN A 55 3.01 -6.32 0.08
N ILE A 56 2.88 -5.50 -0.97
CA ILE A 56 1.76 -4.55 -1.10
C ILE A 56 0.42 -5.29 -1.08
N VAL A 57 0.29 -6.35 -1.86
CA VAL A 57 -0.94 -7.15 -1.92
C VAL A 57 -1.22 -7.86 -0.59
N ALA A 58 -0.20 -8.40 0.08
CA ALA A 58 -0.35 -9.03 1.39
C ALA A 58 -0.85 -8.04 2.45
N CYS A 59 -0.31 -6.81 2.47
CA CYS A 59 -0.76 -5.79 3.41
C CYS A 59 -2.17 -5.27 3.09
N GLY A 60 -2.55 -5.18 1.82
CA GLY A 60 -3.92 -4.85 1.43
C GLY A 60 -4.92 -5.94 1.80
N SER A 61 -4.54 -7.20 1.67
CA SER A 61 -5.34 -8.34 2.13
C SER A 61 -5.57 -8.32 3.66
N GLU A 62 -4.56 -7.89 4.43
CA GLU A 62 -4.69 -7.69 5.87
C GLU A 62 -5.72 -6.62 6.22
N ASN A 63 -5.76 -5.51 5.46
CA ASN A 63 -6.76 -4.46 5.64
C ASN A 63 -8.20 -4.97 5.47
N ILE A 64 -8.44 -5.84 4.49
CA ILE A 64 -9.76 -6.44 4.26
C ILE A 64 -10.15 -7.29 5.45
N ARG A 65 -9.26 -8.17 5.90
CA ARG A 65 -9.54 -9.04 7.05
C ARG A 65 -9.76 -8.29 8.36
N ALA A 66 -9.14 -7.11 8.50
CA ALA A 66 -9.30 -6.28 9.70
C ALA A 66 -10.63 -5.51 9.74
N THR A 67 -11.28 -5.32 8.60
CA THR A 67 -12.56 -4.56 8.52
C THR A 67 -13.77 -5.48 8.54
N SER A 68 -13.93 -6.31 7.54
CA SER A 68 -14.91 -7.39 7.43
C SER A 68 -14.53 -8.23 6.22
N GLU A 69 -14.77 -9.53 6.25
CA GLU A 69 -14.35 -10.45 5.17
C GLU A 69 -14.99 -10.13 3.80
N ASP A 70 -16.07 -9.35 3.77
CA ASP A 70 -16.83 -9.01 2.56
C ASP A 70 -16.66 -7.54 2.10
N ASP A 71 -15.88 -6.73 2.79
CA ASP A 71 -15.65 -5.32 2.40
C ASP A 71 -14.51 -5.19 1.39
N PHE A 72 -14.78 -5.51 0.13
CA PHE A 72 -13.85 -5.33 -0.98
C PHE A 72 -13.83 -3.88 -1.48
N SER A 73 -13.37 -2.96 -0.66
CA SER A 73 -13.21 -1.56 -1.05
C SER A 73 -11.92 -1.32 -1.84
N ASP A 74 -11.94 -0.27 -2.68
CA ASP A 74 -10.73 0.21 -3.37
C ASP A 74 -9.66 0.62 -2.35
N GLN A 75 -8.41 0.26 -2.61
CA GLN A 75 -7.30 0.61 -1.74
C GLN A 75 -6.16 1.26 -2.52
N THR A 76 -5.59 2.32 -1.97
CA THR A 76 -4.31 2.86 -2.42
C THR A 76 -3.26 2.57 -1.38
N LEU A 77 -2.24 1.81 -1.77
CA LEU A 77 -1.13 1.40 -0.91
C LEU A 77 0.19 1.95 -1.44
N PHE A 78 1.04 2.32 -0.51
CA PHE A 78 2.39 2.76 -0.80
C PHE A 78 3.40 1.77 -0.26
N ALA A 79 4.56 1.69 -0.91
CA ALA A 79 5.72 1.01 -0.35
C ALA A 79 6.96 1.89 -0.52
N MET A 80 7.89 1.77 0.41
CA MET A 80 9.21 2.38 0.34
C MET A 80 10.25 1.27 0.50
N ARG A 81 11.12 1.14 -0.49
CA ARG A 81 12.25 0.23 -0.43
C ARG A 81 13.51 1.01 -0.14
N VAL A 82 14.28 0.53 0.83
CA VAL A 82 15.59 1.09 1.19
C VAL A 82 16.65 0.03 0.94
N ILE A 83 17.63 0.34 0.10
CA ILE A 83 18.81 -0.51 -0.14
C ILE A 83 20.05 0.33 0.15
N SER A 84 20.73 0.10 1.27
CA SER A 84 21.83 0.95 1.74
C SER A 84 21.33 2.41 1.86
N THR A 85 21.85 3.33 1.07
CA THR A 85 21.45 4.74 1.04
C THR A 85 20.41 5.07 -0.03
N TYR A 86 20.01 4.09 -0.84
CA TYR A 86 19.10 4.32 -1.96
C TYR A 86 17.65 4.04 -1.58
N VAL A 87 16.78 5.01 -1.85
CA VAL A 87 15.34 4.94 -1.56
C VAL A 87 14.54 4.92 -2.85
N THR A 88 13.58 4.02 -2.93
CA THR A 88 12.62 3.92 -4.03
C THR A 88 11.21 3.81 -3.45
N PHE A 89 10.27 4.55 -4.02
CA PHE A 89 8.87 4.52 -3.64
C PHE A 89 8.05 3.75 -4.66
N TYR A 90 6.98 3.14 -4.19
CA TYR A 90 5.99 2.44 -5.00
C TYR A 90 4.59 2.86 -4.57
N LYS A 91 3.68 2.87 -5.53
CA LYS A 91 2.26 3.13 -5.32
C LYS A 91 1.46 2.12 -6.11
N ALA A 92 0.46 1.53 -5.50
CA ALA A 92 -0.53 0.69 -6.16
C ALA A 92 -1.94 1.16 -5.81
N PHE A 93 -2.78 1.35 -6.82
CA PHE A 93 -4.21 1.43 -6.66
C PHE A 93 -4.79 0.04 -6.97
N ILE A 94 -5.47 -0.54 -6.01
CA ILE A 94 -6.02 -1.89 -6.08
C ILE A 94 -7.53 -1.78 -5.97
N PRO A 95 -8.27 -2.00 -7.07
CA PRO A 95 -9.72 -1.89 -7.07
C PRO A 95 -10.38 -3.02 -6.28
N GLY A 96 -11.55 -2.75 -5.72
CA GLY A 96 -12.34 -3.74 -4.99
C GLY A 96 -12.62 -5.00 -5.80
N LYS A 97 -12.83 -4.87 -7.11
CA LYS A 97 -12.99 -6.01 -8.02
C LYS A 97 -11.79 -6.96 -7.98
N TYR A 98 -10.56 -6.45 -7.91
CA TYR A 98 -9.36 -7.28 -7.79
C TYR A 98 -9.38 -8.10 -6.50
N TRP A 99 -9.78 -7.48 -5.38
CA TRP A 99 -9.89 -8.16 -4.10
C TRP A 99 -10.96 -9.24 -4.11
N ALA A 100 -12.13 -8.96 -4.72
CA ALA A 100 -13.18 -9.95 -4.87
C ALA A 100 -12.70 -11.16 -5.69
N GLU A 101 -12.03 -10.93 -6.82
CA GLU A 101 -11.46 -12.04 -7.60
C GLU A 101 -10.41 -12.83 -6.80
N LEU A 102 -9.54 -12.13 -6.06
CA LEU A 102 -8.47 -12.75 -5.28
C LEU A 102 -9.03 -13.61 -4.12
N TYR A 103 -10.16 -13.20 -3.54
CA TYR A 103 -10.82 -13.97 -2.49
C TYR A 103 -11.27 -15.35 -2.99
N TYR A 104 -11.80 -15.43 -4.21
CA TYR A 104 -12.24 -16.68 -4.81
C TYR A 104 -11.14 -17.45 -5.55
N GLY A 105 -9.99 -16.85 -5.78
CA GLY A 105 -8.85 -17.49 -6.46
C GLY A 105 -7.86 -16.49 -7.01
N LEU A 106 -7.10 -16.87 -8.03
CA LEU A 106 -6.21 -15.93 -8.70
C LEU A 106 -7.02 -15.01 -9.63
N PRO A 107 -6.80 -13.70 -9.59
CA PRO A 107 -7.45 -12.74 -10.48
C PRO A 107 -7.20 -13.08 -11.95
N LYS A 108 -8.24 -13.00 -12.77
CA LYS A 108 -8.19 -13.33 -14.20
C LYS A 108 -8.54 -12.16 -15.10
N GLU A 109 -9.43 -11.28 -14.63
CA GLU A 109 -9.95 -10.16 -15.40
C GLU A 109 -9.32 -8.83 -14.99
N THR A 110 -8.97 -8.70 -13.71
CA THR A 110 -8.44 -7.46 -13.16
C THR A 110 -6.95 -7.57 -12.92
N SER A 111 -6.20 -6.55 -13.36
CA SER A 111 -4.76 -6.41 -13.08
C SER A 111 -4.47 -5.16 -12.28
N VAL A 112 -3.38 -5.18 -11.52
CA VAL A 112 -2.91 -4.06 -10.72
C VAL A 112 -1.57 -3.58 -11.24
N ASN A 113 -1.47 -2.26 -11.48
CA ASN A 113 -0.20 -1.64 -11.86
C ASN A 113 0.49 -1.07 -10.61
N VAL A 114 1.72 -1.51 -10.36
CA VAL A 114 2.57 -0.94 -9.32
C VAL A 114 3.47 0.12 -9.97
N GLN A 115 3.23 1.37 -9.60
CA GLN A 115 4.01 2.52 -10.08
C GLN A 115 5.27 2.68 -9.23
N ARG A 116 6.42 2.84 -9.88
CA ARG A 116 7.72 3.05 -9.23
C ARG A 116 8.18 4.50 -9.40
N TRP A 117 8.70 5.10 -8.33
CA TRP A 117 9.37 6.40 -8.39
C TRP A 117 10.65 6.41 -7.51
N PRO A 118 11.79 6.95 -7.99
CA PRO A 118 11.99 7.46 -9.34
C PRO A 118 11.89 6.36 -10.39
N GLY A 119 11.49 6.74 -11.61
CA GLY A 119 11.39 5.82 -12.75
C GLY A 119 12.76 5.24 -13.13
N GLN A 120 12.75 4.17 -13.93
CA GLN A 120 13.99 3.49 -14.36
C GLN A 120 14.87 4.36 -15.27
N ASN A 121 14.27 5.34 -15.96
CA ASN A 121 14.99 6.25 -16.84
C ASN A 121 15.69 7.34 -16.02
N GLY A 122 16.96 7.13 -15.69
CA GLY A 122 17.81 8.09 -15.00
C GLY A 122 18.27 7.64 -13.61
N LYS A 123 17.38 7.41 -12.66
CA LYS A 123 17.73 7.03 -11.29
C LYS A 123 17.38 5.56 -11.00
N LYS A 124 17.95 4.62 -11.76
CA LYS A 124 17.69 3.18 -11.63
C LYS A 124 17.87 2.63 -10.22
N ARG A 125 18.79 3.19 -9.44
CA ARG A 125 19.08 2.77 -8.06
C ARG A 125 18.08 3.32 -7.04
N GLY A 126 17.43 4.43 -7.35
CA GLY A 126 16.61 5.19 -6.43
C GLY A 126 17.20 6.57 -6.12
N LEU A 127 16.69 7.19 -5.08
CA LEU A 127 17.15 8.47 -4.54
C LEU A 127 18.25 8.21 -3.52
N ASP A 128 19.42 8.82 -3.70
CA ASP A 128 20.55 8.61 -2.80
C ASP A 128 20.48 9.55 -1.59
N LEU A 129 20.35 8.99 -0.39
CA LEU A 129 20.35 9.77 0.85
C LEU A 129 21.69 10.40 1.20
N VAL A 130 22.79 9.99 0.58
CA VAL A 130 24.09 10.66 0.74
C VAL A 130 24.06 12.04 0.08
N GLU A 131 23.33 12.17 -1.02
CA GLU A 131 23.19 13.42 -1.76
C GLU A 131 22.12 14.34 -1.14
N ALA A 132 22.41 15.64 -1.09
CA ALA A 132 21.48 16.64 -0.54
C ALA A 132 20.15 16.68 -1.30
N ASP A 133 20.21 16.57 -2.62
CA ASP A 133 19.02 16.55 -3.47
C ASP A 133 18.21 15.26 -3.27
N GLY A 134 18.88 14.12 -3.13
CA GLY A 134 18.22 12.85 -2.81
C GLY A 134 17.45 12.92 -1.49
N ARG A 135 18.04 13.47 -0.44
CA ARG A 135 17.33 13.69 0.84
C ARG A 135 16.12 14.60 0.69
N ARG A 136 16.26 15.71 -0.05
CA ARG A 136 15.17 16.66 -0.29
C ARG A 136 14.01 15.99 -1.05
N GLU A 137 14.32 15.20 -2.06
CA GLU A 137 13.34 14.46 -2.83
C GLU A 137 12.62 13.39 -1.99
N VAL A 138 13.35 12.65 -1.15
CA VAL A 138 12.74 11.65 -0.24
C VAL A 138 11.79 12.31 0.76
N LEU A 139 12.20 13.40 1.42
CA LEU A 139 11.35 14.13 2.35
C LEU A 139 10.11 14.71 1.65
N GLY A 140 10.28 15.24 0.44
CA GLY A 140 9.18 15.73 -0.39
C GLY A 140 8.17 14.63 -0.75
N ALA A 141 8.65 13.43 -1.08
CA ALA A 141 7.80 12.29 -1.36
C ALA A 141 7.00 11.84 -0.13
N LEU A 142 7.66 11.68 1.01
CA LEU A 142 7.00 11.31 2.28
C LEU A 142 5.95 12.34 2.68
N THR A 143 6.24 13.63 2.51
CA THR A 143 5.28 14.71 2.77
C THR A 143 4.05 14.60 1.87
N LYS A 144 4.23 14.34 0.57
CA LYS A 144 3.13 14.17 -0.38
C LYS A 144 2.28 12.92 -0.06
N ILE A 145 2.93 11.80 0.27
CA ILE A 145 2.23 10.58 0.70
C ILE A 145 1.40 10.86 1.95
N ARG A 146 1.99 11.48 2.97
CA ARG A 146 1.26 11.86 4.19
C ARG A 146 0.06 12.76 3.89
N GLN A 147 0.23 13.78 3.06
CA GLN A 147 -0.88 14.67 2.67
C GLN A 147 -1.99 13.93 1.92
N PHE A 148 -1.63 12.98 1.05
CA PHE A 148 -2.60 12.14 0.34
C PHE A 148 -3.41 11.29 1.33
N LEU A 149 -2.75 10.63 2.27
CA LEU A 149 -3.39 9.79 3.28
C LEU A 149 -4.36 10.60 4.15
N LEU A 150 -3.93 11.76 4.63
CA LEU A 150 -4.78 12.64 5.46
C LEU A 150 -6.00 13.21 4.71
N ARG A 151 -5.91 13.43 3.40
CA ARG A 151 -7.06 13.87 2.60
C ARG A 151 -8.11 12.79 2.45
N ASN A 152 -7.67 11.57 2.19
CA ASN A 152 -8.59 10.44 2.03
C ASN A 152 -9.34 10.13 3.32
N GLU A 153 -8.72 10.26 4.48
CA GLU A 153 -9.38 10.11 5.78
C GLU A 153 -10.52 11.11 5.99
N ARG A 154 -10.28 12.38 5.68
CA ARG A 154 -11.31 13.43 5.80
C ARG A 154 -12.51 13.17 4.90
N THR A 155 -12.29 12.64 3.72
CA THR A 155 -13.35 12.30 2.78
C THR A 155 -14.24 11.20 3.33
N ILE A 156 -13.63 10.14 3.91
CA ILE A 156 -14.38 9.02 4.51
C ILE A 156 -15.19 9.50 5.71
N GLN A 157 -14.62 10.30 6.61
CA GLN A 157 -15.32 10.83 7.78
C GLN A 157 -16.52 11.71 7.40
N ASN A 158 -16.38 12.53 6.38
CA ASN A 158 -17.48 13.41 5.91
C ASN A 158 -18.63 12.61 5.29
N VAL A 159 -18.37 11.52 4.57
CA VAL A 159 -19.39 10.63 4.03
C VAL A 159 -20.15 9.95 5.16
N THR A 160 -19.45 9.41 6.14
CA THR A 160 -20.06 8.69 7.29
C THR A 160 -20.90 9.63 8.17
N MET A 161 -20.54 10.91 8.30
CA MET A 161 -21.33 11.88 9.04
C MET A 161 -22.63 12.28 8.31
N ASN A 162 -22.59 12.36 6.99
CA ASN A 162 -23.78 12.72 6.19
C ASN A 162 -24.82 11.60 6.18
N ASP A 163 -24.42 10.34 6.11
CA ASP A 163 -25.31 9.19 6.14
C ASP A 163 -26.05 9.06 7.49
N ASN A 164 -25.42 9.44 8.59
CA ASN A 164 -26.03 9.43 9.92
C ASN A 164 -27.02 10.58 10.18
N THR A 165 -26.95 11.65 9.39
CA THR A 165 -27.90 12.79 9.52
C THR A 165 -29.18 12.60 8.74
N ASP A 166 -29.18 11.77 7.69
CA ASP A 166 -30.37 11.53 6.86
C ASP A 166 -31.29 10.44 7.45
N SER A 167 -30.72 9.49 8.19
CA SER A 167 -31.51 8.44 8.85
C SER A 167 -32.31 8.90 10.10
N GLY A 168 -32.12 10.13 10.55
CA GLY A 168 -32.80 10.72 11.71
C GLY A 168 -34.10 11.45 11.41
N LYS A 169 -34.48 11.67 10.14
CA LYS A 169 -35.64 12.51 9.77
C LYS A 169 -36.95 11.77 9.48
N GLU A 170 -36.96 10.44 9.43
CA GLU A 170 -38.16 9.67 9.10
C GLU A 170 -39.00 9.18 10.29
N LYS A 171 -38.71 9.57 11.53
CA LYS A 171 -39.44 9.09 12.72
C LYS A 171 -40.23 10.15 13.48
N SER A 172 -40.70 11.21 12.82
CA SER A 172 -41.60 12.18 13.51
C SER A 172 -42.74 12.65 12.60
N SER A 173 -43.56 11.70 12.10
CA SER A 173 -44.90 11.99 11.61
C SER A 173 -45.76 10.74 11.67
N SER A 174 -46.31 10.48 12.84
CA SER A 174 -47.54 9.71 13.05
C SER A 174 -48.14 10.14 14.37
#